data_04a661ef78ccb5a3466ced1e7f301d00
#
_entry.id   04a661ef78ccb5a3466ced1e7f301d00
#
_cell.length_a   1.000
_cell.length_b   1.000
_cell.length_c   1.000
_cell.angle_alpha   90.00
_cell.angle_beta   90.00
_cell.angle_gamma   90.00
#
_symmetry.space_group_name_H-M   'P 1'
#
loop_
_entity.id
_entity.type
_entity.pdbx_description
1 polymer ?
#
loop_
_entity_poly.entity_id
_entity_poly.type
_entity_poly.pdbx_seq_one_letter_code
_entity_poly.pdbx_strand_id
1 'polypeptide(L)'
;MKTFVTGNSRGIGLAVTKKLSSEGFEIVGGCRSDGFDIEKNFSYVVDSIGDCDVFINNAYVPTYQTMLLREIYSQWKYEDKMIINLGSCASDMALIILIG
;
A
#
# COMPACT_ATOMS: atom_id res chain seq x y z
N MET A 1 -12.94 6.17 -5.52
CA MET A 1 -12.10 4.97 -5.37
C MET A 1 -11.46 4.94 -4.01
N LYS A 2 -11.44 3.77 -3.43
CA LYS A 2 -10.90 3.56 -2.09
C LYS A 2 -9.46 3.06 -2.21
N THR A 3 -8.53 3.80 -1.63
CA THR A 3 -7.09 3.54 -1.77
C THR A 3 -6.45 3.30 -0.41
N PHE A 4 -5.67 2.25 -0.30
CA PHE A 4 -4.88 1.98 0.90
C PHE A 4 -3.41 2.34 0.65
N VAL A 5 -2.85 3.16 1.52
CA VAL A 5 -1.43 3.56 1.44
C VAL A 5 -0.73 3.12 2.72
N THR A 6 0.25 2.23 2.61
CA THR A 6 1.07 1.89 3.76
C THR A 6 2.13 2.97 3.97
N GLY A 7 2.44 3.28 5.23
CA GLY A 7 3.44 4.29 5.54
C GLY A 7 3.05 5.70 5.15
N ASN A 8 1.79 6.07 5.39
CA ASN A 8 1.23 7.33 4.91
C ASN A 8 1.51 8.56 5.79
N SER A 9 2.23 8.41 6.88
CA SER A 9 2.40 9.50 7.85
C SER A 9 3.55 10.46 7.54
N ARG A 10 4.43 10.12 6.61
CA ARG A 10 5.56 10.97 6.26
C ARG A 10 6.16 10.57 4.91
N GLY A 11 7.04 11.43 4.39
CA GLY A 11 7.79 11.16 3.17
C GLY A 11 6.89 11.00 1.96
N ILE A 12 7.24 10.06 1.08
CA ILE A 12 6.53 9.79 -0.17
C ILE A 12 5.09 9.36 0.11
N GLY A 13 4.89 8.51 1.12
CA GLY A 13 3.55 8.05 1.48
C GLY A 13 2.61 9.19 1.85
N LEU A 14 3.10 10.16 2.61
CA LEU A 14 2.31 11.32 2.98
C LEU A 14 2.01 12.19 1.75
N ALA A 15 2.99 12.42 0.90
CA ALA A 15 2.81 13.23 -0.31
C ALA A 15 1.78 12.59 -1.25
N VAL A 16 1.87 11.28 -1.46
CA VAL A 16 0.90 10.54 -2.28
C VAL A 16 -0.49 10.61 -1.68
N THR A 17 -0.60 10.43 -0.37
CA THR A 17 -1.89 10.51 0.33
C THR A 17 -2.55 11.88 0.14
N LYS A 18 -1.79 12.94 0.31
CA LYS A 18 -2.31 14.30 0.13
C LYS A 18 -2.77 14.54 -1.31
N LYS A 19 -1.99 14.09 -2.28
CA LYS A 19 -2.32 14.28 -3.69
C LYS A 19 -3.59 13.51 -4.06
N LEU A 20 -3.68 12.25 -3.70
CA LEU A 20 -4.85 11.43 -4.00
C LEU A 20 -6.11 11.95 -3.30
N SER A 21 -5.98 12.38 -2.05
CA SER A 21 -7.09 12.95 -1.32
C SER A 21 -7.61 14.21 -2.01
N SER A 22 -6.71 15.05 -2.52
CA SER A 22 -7.11 16.26 -3.25
C SER A 22 -7.79 15.95 -4.58
N GLU A 23 -7.56 14.76 -5.14
CA GLU A 23 -8.19 14.31 -6.38
C GLU A 23 -9.50 13.56 -6.14
N GLY A 24 -9.96 13.50 -4.91
CA GLY A 24 -11.24 12.89 -4.56
C GLY A 24 -11.19 11.41 -4.18
N PHE A 25 -10.02 10.84 -4.04
CA PHE A 25 -9.89 9.45 -3.60
C PHE A 25 -10.12 9.35 -2.09
N GLU A 26 -10.83 8.31 -1.66
CA GLU A 26 -10.95 8.01 -0.23
C GLU A 26 -9.69 7.25 0.20
N ILE A 27 -8.96 7.81 1.16
CA ILE A 27 -7.73 7.20 1.64
C ILE A 27 -8.01 6.41 2.91
N VAL A 28 -7.70 5.13 2.86
CA VAL A 28 -7.72 4.25 4.02
C VAL A 28 -6.28 3.91 4.34
N GLY A 29 -5.93 3.89 5.60
CA GLY A 29 -4.75 3.61 5.87
C GLY A 29 -3.86 3.97 6.51
N GLY A 30 -2.58 3.57 6.51
CA GLY A 30 -2.02 3.66 7.64
C GLY A 30 -0.59 3.46 7.93
N CYS A 31 -0.18 3.93 9.08
CA CYS A 31 1.15 3.75 9.60
C CYS A 31 1.08 2.92 10.88
N ARG A 32 2.25 2.65 11.47
CA ARG A 32 2.34 1.85 12.69
C ARG A 32 1.51 2.42 13.83
N SER A 33 1.51 3.73 13.99
CA SER A 33 0.80 4.39 15.08
C SER A 33 -0.70 4.24 14.99
N ASP A 34 -1.21 3.95 13.79
CA ASP A 34 -2.65 3.75 13.57
C ASP A 34 -3.05 2.27 13.66
N GLY A 35 -2.14 1.41 14.07
CA GLY A 35 -2.40 -0.03 14.16
C GLY A 35 -2.10 -0.79 12.88
N PHE A 36 -1.59 -0.14 11.84
CA PHE A 36 -1.25 -0.79 10.58
C PHE A 36 0.23 -1.15 10.50
N ASP A 37 0.72 -1.80 11.55
CA ASP A 37 2.09 -2.30 11.57
C ASP A 37 2.13 -3.62 10.81
N ILE A 38 2.76 -3.62 9.62
CA ILE A 38 2.77 -4.80 8.76
C ILE A 38 3.59 -5.95 9.32
N GLU A 39 4.45 -5.70 10.29
CA GLU A 39 5.19 -6.74 10.98
C GLU A 39 4.37 -7.37 12.10
N LYS A 40 3.68 -6.57 12.90
CA LYS A 40 2.95 -7.04 14.08
C LYS A 40 1.50 -7.41 13.79
N ASN A 41 0.86 -6.70 12.86
CA ASN A 41 -0.55 -6.85 12.56
C ASN A 41 -0.80 -7.18 11.09
N PHE A 42 0.02 -8.06 10.54
CA PHE A 42 -0.01 -8.39 9.10
C PHE A 42 -1.41 -8.77 8.60
N SER A 43 -2.08 -9.67 9.29
CA SER A 43 -3.42 -10.12 8.87
C SER A 43 -4.44 -8.99 8.87
N TYR A 44 -4.38 -8.13 9.87
CA TYR A 44 -5.27 -6.98 9.94
C TYR A 44 -5.03 -6.01 8.78
N VAL A 45 -3.77 -5.78 8.43
CA VAL A 45 -3.42 -4.94 7.30
C VAL A 45 -3.91 -5.55 5.99
N VAL A 46 -3.71 -6.85 5.79
CA VAL A 46 -4.20 -7.57 4.60
C VAL A 46 -5.71 -7.44 4.47
N ASP A 47 -6.45 -7.65 5.55
CA ASP A 47 -7.91 -7.56 5.53
C ASP A 47 -8.38 -6.14 5.19
N SER A 48 -7.70 -5.15 5.74
CA SER A 48 -8.03 -3.74 5.48
C SER A 48 -7.78 -3.35 4.03
N ILE A 49 -6.68 -3.84 3.43
CA ILE A 49 -6.36 -3.60 2.03
C ILE A 49 -7.38 -4.30 1.13
N GLY A 50 -7.83 -5.48 1.51
CA GLY A 50 -8.76 -6.28 0.73
C GLY A 50 -10.06 -5.57 0.36
N ASP A 51 -10.47 -4.62 1.19
CA ASP A 51 -11.69 -3.85 0.97
C ASP A 51 -11.49 -2.63 0.07
N CYS A 52 -10.27 -2.38 -0.38
CA CYS A 52 -9.93 -1.22 -1.18
C CYS A 52 -9.89 -1.57 -2.67
N ASP A 53 -9.79 -0.54 -3.51
CA ASP A 53 -9.68 -0.68 -4.97
C ASP A 53 -8.25 -0.52 -5.45
N VAL A 54 -7.45 0.24 -4.71
CA VAL A 54 -6.06 0.53 -5.04
C VAL A 54 -5.22 0.33 -3.79
N PHE A 55 -4.09 -0.33 -3.95
CA PHE A 55 -3.12 -0.52 -2.88
C PHE A 55 -1.78 0.10 -3.26
N ILE A 56 -1.29 1.02 -2.46
CA ILE A 56 0.03 1.62 -2.64
C ILE A 56 0.95 1.10 -1.56
N ASN A 57 1.86 0.23 -1.96
CA ASN A 57 2.77 -0.47 -1.06
C ASN A 57 4.05 0.35 -0.89
N ASN A 58 4.02 1.27 0.06
CA ASN A 58 5.08 2.26 0.27
C ASN A 58 5.93 2.04 1.52
N ALA A 59 5.37 1.48 2.58
CA ALA A 59 6.13 1.30 3.82
C ALA A 59 7.32 0.36 3.61
N TYR A 60 8.50 0.80 4.04
CA TYR A 60 9.72 0.03 3.81
C TYR A 60 10.03 -0.89 4.99
N VAL A 61 9.53 -2.10 4.90
CA VAL A 61 9.91 -3.21 5.78
C VAL A 61 10.17 -4.38 4.84
N PRO A 62 11.41 -4.59 4.40
CA PRO A 62 11.72 -5.38 3.19
C PRO A 62 10.99 -6.72 3.06
N THR A 63 11.12 -7.58 4.06
CA THR A 63 10.49 -8.90 4.00
C THR A 63 8.97 -8.81 4.00
N TYR A 64 8.42 -8.01 4.89
CA TYR A 64 6.96 -7.90 5.05
C TYR A 64 6.34 -7.12 3.90
N GLN A 65 7.06 -6.17 3.32
CA GLN A 65 6.59 -5.46 2.14
C GLN A 65 6.39 -6.43 0.97
N THR A 66 7.35 -7.33 0.77
CA THR A 66 7.27 -8.36 -0.26
C THR A 66 6.15 -9.36 0.02
N MET A 67 6.00 -9.79 1.26
CA MET A 67 4.92 -10.70 1.66
C MET A 67 3.55 -10.06 1.43
N LEU A 68 3.43 -8.79 1.77
CA LEU A 68 2.18 -8.05 1.60
C LEU A 68 1.82 -7.92 0.12
N LEU A 69 2.80 -7.59 -0.73
CA LEU A 69 2.60 -7.52 -2.16
C LEU A 69 2.10 -8.84 -2.73
N ARG A 70 2.73 -9.96 -2.34
CA ARG A 70 2.34 -11.29 -2.80
C ARG A 70 0.93 -11.64 -2.37
N GLU A 71 0.61 -11.37 -1.11
CA GLU A 71 -0.70 -11.72 -0.56
C GLU A 71 -1.81 -10.95 -1.27
N ILE A 72 -1.65 -9.65 -1.44
CA ILE A 72 -2.65 -8.81 -2.09
C ILE A 72 -2.74 -9.14 -3.58
N TYR A 73 -1.62 -9.36 -4.25
CA TYR A 73 -1.64 -9.78 -5.66
C TYR A 73 -2.40 -11.08 -5.83
N SER A 74 -2.17 -12.05 -4.95
CA SER A 74 -2.87 -13.35 -4.99
C SER A 74 -4.38 -13.18 -4.86
N GLN A 75 -4.82 -12.26 -3.99
CA GLN A 75 -6.25 -12.00 -3.81
C GLN A 75 -6.87 -11.23 -4.97
N TRP A 76 -6.10 -10.33 -5.58
CA TRP A 76 -6.63 -9.36 -6.53
C TRP A 76 -6.37 -9.69 -8.01
N LYS A 77 -5.63 -10.74 -8.31
CA LYS A 77 -5.14 -10.98 -9.67
C LYS A 77 -6.24 -11.16 -10.73
N TYR A 78 -7.44 -11.48 -10.32
CA TYR A 78 -8.58 -11.61 -11.24
C TYR A 78 -9.65 -10.54 -11.01
N GLU A 79 -9.32 -9.51 -10.24
CA GLU A 79 -10.25 -8.42 -9.96
C GLU A 79 -9.79 -7.14 -10.65
N ASP A 80 -10.72 -6.23 -10.88
CA ASP A 80 -10.42 -4.95 -11.51
C ASP A 80 -9.88 -3.97 -10.47
N LYS A 81 -8.67 -4.23 -10.01
CA LYS A 81 -8.01 -3.46 -8.95
C LYS A 81 -6.56 -3.18 -9.33
N MET A 82 -5.95 -2.21 -8.67
CA MET A 82 -4.60 -1.76 -8.98
C MET A 82 -3.67 -1.84 -7.77
N ILE A 83 -2.47 -2.34 -7.99
CA ILE A 83 -1.41 -2.33 -6.99
C ILE A 83 -0.26 -1.47 -7.52
N ILE A 84 0.17 -0.52 -6.71
CA ILE A 84 1.36 0.29 -6.99
C ILE A 84 2.39 -0.04 -5.92
N ASN A 85 3.50 -0.63 -6.32
CA ASN A 85 4.56 -1.00 -5.40
C ASN A 85 5.73 -0.05 -5.55
N LEU A 86 6.07 0.66 -4.46
CA LEU A 86 7.21 1.57 -4.43
C LEU A 86 8.36 0.87 -3.75
N GLY A 87 9.40 0.57 -4.51
CA GLY A 87 10.60 -0.04 -3.98
C GLY A 87 11.74 0.94 -3.99
N SER A 88 12.65 0.83 -3.04
CA SER A 88 13.91 1.56 -3.10
C SER A 88 15.06 0.56 -3.05
N CYS A 89 16.04 0.79 -3.90
CA CYS A 89 17.21 -0.08 -4.00
C CYS A 89 18.43 0.81 -4.03
N ALA A 90 19.23 0.76 -2.97
CA ALA A 90 20.44 1.55 -2.84
C ALA A 90 20.18 3.04 -3.08
N SER A 91 20.35 3.53 -4.29
CA SER A 91 20.14 4.92 -4.65
C SER A 91 18.94 5.13 -5.56
N ASP A 92 18.25 4.06 -5.96
CA ASP A 92 17.18 4.12 -6.94
C ASP A 92 15.85 3.74 -6.33
N MET A 93 14.80 4.32 -6.88
CA MET A 93 13.44 3.96 -6.53
C MET A 93 12.78 3.28 -7.73
N ALA A 94 12.24 2.09 -7.52
CA ALA A 94 11.54 1.37 -8.55
C ALA A 94 10.03 1.48 -8.33
N LEU A 95 9.30 1.77 -9.40
CA LEU A 95 7.84 1.82 -9.38
C LEU A 95 7.33 0.64 -10.19
N ILE A 96 6.52 -0.20 -9.55
CA ILE A 96 5.90 -1.35 -10.21
C ILE A 96 4.40 -1.21 -10.10
N ILE A 97 3.70 -1.23 -11.23
CA ILE A 97 2.25 -1.15 -11.28
C ILE A 97 1.71 -2.49 -11.76
N LEU A 98 0.83 -3.08 -10.96
CA LEU A 98 0.18 -4.34 -11.29
C LEU A 98 -1.32 -4.09 -11.37
N ILE A 99 -1.92 -4.54 -12.47
CA ILE A 99 -3.36 -4.38 -12.71
C ILE A 99 -3.95 -5.77 -12.90
N GLY A 100 -4.93 -6.08 -12.09
CA GLY A 100 -5.63 -7.35 -12.16
C GLY A 100 -6.90 -7.31 -13.01
#